data_fce35cd4b5314954b68ca0411b667a9c
#
_entry.id   fce35cd4b5314954b68ca0411b667a9c
#
_cell.length_a   1.000
_cell.length_b   1.000
_cell.length_c   1.000
_cell.angle_alpha   90.00
_cell.angle_beta   90.00
_cell.angle_gamma   90.00
#
_symmetry.space_group_name_H-M   'P 1'
#
loop_
_entity.id
_entity.type
_entity.pdbx_description
1 polymer ?
#
loop_
_entity_poly.entity_id
_entity_poly.type
_entity_poly.pdbx_seq_one_letter_code
_entity_poly.pdbx_strand_id
1 'polypeptide(L)'
;MRIVTATALVMALVGGAAPAAVAQQPTAADGIWRMDGYGTVLSIRNGTLQEYQTTSVSCLRGDSARRTGPGTYTTPDGTVLTVRTQGGRDRGSIRADGSVGDRNLHRIQKLPDPCTRPVPEDPLAAFDVFWQSFEENYPFFSAKGIDWHAVRDRYRPKVHVETTRDELFAVFSEMVKPLYDSHVAVQDGARVFAQGRPGTVPPTAELDAKVKKFIVERDLEDARNLQDFANGRITYADLSGGQGYLRISGFGGYAGAGAPYAAQLTELDRALDTVLSQERIQRLKGLIIDLRINGGGSDALGIRIAERLTDIPYVAYSKRARNDPADPTRHTRPQPAYVTPAQAPRYTGPIAVLTGGSTVSAGETFTQALMDRPGRTIRIGQPTQGVFSDVMSRKLPNGMSAWLPNEEFLTGSGRTFDGTGIPPHLTEPVFTKEEFDKKRDSALDRALRVLRNHGGATS
;
A
#
# COMPACT_ATOMS: atom_id res chain seq x y z
N MET A 1 44.28 74.67 -3.45
CA MET A 1 45.19 73.78 -2.71
C MET A 1 44.37 72.95 -1.74
N ARG A 2 43.97 71.75 -2.14
CA ARG A 2 43.21 70.86 -1.31
C ARG A 2 43.96 69.51 -1.36
N ILE A 3 44.42 69.08 -0.22
CA ILE A 3 45.19 67.85 0.03
C ILE A 3 44.21 66.71 0.05
N VAL A 4 44.40 65.69 -0.83
CA VAL A 4 43.64 64.38 -0.79
C VAL A 4 44.49 63.35 -0.09
N THR A 5 44.01 62.92 1.06
CA THR A 5 44.59 61.78 1.85
C THR A 5 44.01 60.50 1.30
N ALA A 6 44.89 59.66 0.80
CA ALA A 6 44.52 58.25 0.40
C ALA A 6 44.52 57.33 1.63
N THR A 7 43.37 56.73 1.91
CA THR A 7 43.23 55.70 2.94
C THR A 7 43.35 54.33 2.28
N ALA A 8 44.36 53.56 2.63
CA ALA A 8 44.58 52.16 2.18
C ALA A 8 43.64 51.22 2.96
N LEU A 9 42.76 50.53 2.23
CA LEU A 9 41.90 49.49 2.79
C LEU A 9 42.64 48.17 2.78
N VAL A 10 42.98 47.65 3.93
CA VAL A 10 43.54 46.30 4.10
C VAL A 10 42.38 45.32 4.12
N MET A 11 42.21 44.54 3.05
CA MET A 11 41.30 43.36 3.04
C MET A 11 41.98 42.21 3.77
N ALA A 12 41.48 41.85 4.95
CA ALA A 12 41.80 40.63 5.61
C ALA A 12 41.04 39.45 4.94
N LEU A 13 41.75 38.58 4.25
CA LEU A 13 41.25 37.30 3.76
C LEU A 13 40.95 36.37 4.98
N VAL A 14 39.70 36.32 5.38
CA VAL A 14 39.21 35.25 6.30
C VAL A 14 39.05 33.99 5.47
N GLY A 15 40.04 33.12 5.53
CA GLY A 15 39.98 31.76 5.01
C GLY A 15 38.95 30.95 5.81
N GLY A 16 37.72 30.84 5.29
CA GLY A 16 36.72 29.96 5.81
C GLY A 16 37.13 28.50 5.56
N ALA A 17 37.63 27.81 6.58
CA ALA A 17 37.78 26.37 6.54
C ALA A 17 36.39 25.76 6.40
N ALA A 18 36.14 25.06 5.27
CA ALA A 18 34.93 24.24 5.13
C ALA A 18 34.87 23.24 6.31
N PRO A 19 33.72 23.08 6.96
CA PRO A 19 33.60 22.11 8.05
C PRO A 19 33.96 20.72 7.52
N ALA A 20 34.97 20.09 8.10
CA ALA A 20 35.31 18.71 7.80
C ALA A 20 34.08 17.86 8.07
N ALA A 21 33.65 17.11 7.05
CA ALA A 21 32.54 16.16 7.20
C ALA A 21 32.93 15.18 8.31
N VAL A 22 32.27 15.28 9.46
CA VAL A 22 32.47 14.34 10.58
C VAL A 22 32.02 12.99 10.06
N ALA A 23 32.95 12.06 9.88
CA ALA A 23 32.65 10.69 9.50
C ALA A 23 31.75 10.11 10.59
N GLN A 24 30.53 9.75 10.21
CA GLN A 24 29.58 9.14 11.14
C GLN A 24 30.14 7.79 11.60
N GLN A 25 30.16 7.55 12.91
CA GLN A 25 30.64 6.28 13.45
C GLN A 25 29.82 5.10 12.92
N PRO A 26 30.48 3.97 12.58
CA PRO A 26 29.80 2.75 12.16
C PRO A 26 28.76 2.31 13.18
N THR A 27 27.62 1.88 12.71
CA THR A 27 26.52 1.34 13.55
C THR A 27 26.42 -0.17 13.37
N ALA A 28 25.66 -0.84 14.22
CA ALA A 28 25.36 -2.26 14.07
C ALA A 28 24.62 -2.58 12.73
N ALA A 29 23.92 -1.59 12.16
CA ALA A 29 23.24 -1.72 10.89
C ALA A 29 24.19 -1.60 9.68
N ASP A 30 25.38 -1.04 9.84
CA ASP A 30 26.31 -0.89 8.71
C ASP A 30 26.71 -2.25 8.15
N GLY A 31 26.70 -2.37 6.82
CA GLY A 31 27.00 -3.61 6.10
C GLY A 31 26.14 -3.80 4.87
N ILE A 32 26.19 -5.01 4.33
CA ILE A 32 25.38 -5.40 3.17
C ILE A 32 24.37 -6.44 3.62
N TRP A 33 23.10 -6.22 3.24
CA TRP A 33 21.98 -7.01 3.70
C TRP A 33 21.12 -7.47 2.53
N ARG A 34 20.84 -8.77 2.44
CA ARG A 34 19.79 -9.30 1.56
C ARG A 34 18.44 -9.19 2.27
N MET A 35 17.44 -8.65 1.61
CA MET A 35 16.06 -8.64 2.07
C MET A 35 15.36 -9.92 1.58
N ASP A 36 14.75 -10.66 2.50
CA ASP A 36 14.05 -11.91 2.19
C ASP A 36 12.74 -11.64 1.45
N GLY A 37 12.58 -12.25 0.28
CA GLY A 37 11.33 -12.21 -0.49
C GLY A 37 11.10 -10.96 -1.34
N TYR A 38 12.11 -10.08 -1.48
CA TYR A 38 11.91 -8.81 -2.18
C TYR A 38 12.91 -8.56 -3.31
N GLY A 39 13.78 -9.51 -3.65
CA GLY A 39 14.80 -9.31 -4.69
C GLY A 39 15.61 -8.02 -4.47
N THR A 40 15.95 -7.71 -3.22
CA THR A 40 16.56 -6.45 -2.83
C THR A 40 17.77 -6.71 -1.94
N VAL A 41 18.83 -5.97 -2.20
CA VAL A 41 20.01 -5.90 -1.34
C VAL A 41 20.19 -4.45 -0.88
N LEU A 42 20.45 -4.26 0.40
CA LEU A 42 20.73 -2.96 1.00
C LEU A 42 22.21 -2.84 1.35
N SER A 43 22.86 -1.74 0.98
CA SER A 43 24.18 -1.36 1.47
C SER A 43 24.03 -0.18 2.41
N ILE A 44 24.36 -0.37 3.68
CA ILE A 44 24.29 0.66 4.71
C ILE A 44 25.70 1.05 5.08
N ARG A 45 26.12 2.28 4.76
CA ARG A 45 27.46 2.82 5.05
C ARG A 45 27.41 4.32 5.23
N ASN A 46 28.18 4.83 6.18
CA ASN A 46 28.37 6.28 6.40
C ASN A 46 27.03 7.03 6.48
N GLY A 47 26.03 6.45 7.16
CA GLY A 47 24.71 7.06 7.32
C GLY A 47 23.86 7.08 6.07
N THR A 48 24.23 6.34 5.03
CA THR A 48 23.41 6.16 3.81
C THR A 48 22.98 4.72 3.69
N LEU A 49 21.70 4.49 3.48
CA LEU A 49 21.10 3.23 3.04
C LEU A 49 20.90 3.33 1.54
N GLN A 50 21.55 2.45 0.78
CA GLN A 50 21.41 2.33 -0.66
C GLN A 50 20.75 1.02 -1.02
N GLU A 51 19.63 1.07 -1.72
CA GLU A 51 18.95 -0.09 -2.29
C GLU A 51 19.62 -0.55 -3.59
N TYR A 52 19.66 -1.86 -3.79
CA TYR A 52 19.97 -2.53 -5.05
C TYR A 52 18.85 -3.51 -5.36
N GLN A 53 18.21 -3.34 -6.52
CA GLN A 53 17.18 -4.22 -7.05
C GLN A 53 17.86 -5.35 -7.81
N THR A 54 17.71 -6.57 -7.33
CA THR A 54 18.45 -7.72 -7.83
C THR A 54 17.52 -8.77 -8.43
N THR A 55 17.97 -9.37 -9.53
CA THR A 55 17.46 -10.62 -10.08
C THR A 55 18.65 -11.54 -10.36
N SER A 56 18.41 -12.76 -10.82
CA SER A 56 19.47 -13.67 -11.26
C SER A 56 20.29 -13.12 -12.46
N VAL A 57 19.72 -12.20 -13.24
CA VAL A 57 20.36 -11.63 -14.44
C VAL A 57 20.81 -10.19 -14.30
N SER A 58 20.38 -9.47 -13.26
CA SER A 58 20.61 -8.03 -13.13
C SER A 58 20.79 -7.55 -11.69
N CYS A 59 21.44 -6.39 -11.57
CA CYS A 59 21.45 -5.61 -10.34
C CYS A 59 21.41 -4.12 -10.70
N LEU A 60 20.31 -3.48 -10.40
CA LEU A 60 20.12 -2.06 -10.67
C LEU A 60 20.13 -1.27 -9.36
N ARG A 61 20.76 -0.11 -9.38
CA ARG A 61 20.77 0.80 -8.23
C ARG A 61 19.38 1.39 -8.05
N GLY A 62 18.76 1.09 -6.91
CA GLY A 62 17.47 1.60 -6.48
C GLY A 62 17.58 2.96 -5.78
N ASP A 63 16.64 3.22 -4.89
CA ASP A 63 16.56 4.46 -4.14
C ASP A 63 17.54 4.48 -2.96
N SER A 64 17.74 5.64 -2.37
CA SER A 64 18.59 5.78 -1.20
C SER A 64 17.89 6.56 -0.10
N ALA A 65 18.28 6.30 1.15
CA ALA A 65 17.79 7.00 2.32
C ALA A 65 18.96 7.48 3.19
N ARG A 66 18.77 8.62 3.86
CA ARG A 66 19.73 9.20 4.78
C ARG A 66 19.37 8.88 6.21
N ARG A 67 20.36 8.59 7.04
CA ARG A 67 20.16 8.38 8.48
C ARG A 67 19.69 9.66 9.15
N THR A 68 18.55 9.60 9.80
CA THR A 68 17.92 10.70 10.53
C THR A 68 17.85 10.45 12.04
N GLY A 69 18.13 9.20 12.46
CA GLY A 69 18.15 8.82 13.87
C GLY A 69 18.80 7.44 14.09
N PRO A 70 18.86 6.95 15.32
CA PRO A 70 19.32 5.58 15.62
C PRO A 70 18.47 4.53 14.90
N GLY A 71 19.07 3.83 13.92
CA GLY A 71 18.37 2.84 13.10
C GLY A 71 17.30 3.41 12.16
N THR A 72 17.18 4.72 12.04
CA THR A 72 16.16 5.38 11.24
C THR A 72 16.77 6.07 10.03
N TYR A 73 16.18 5.86 8.87
CA TYR A 73 16.60 6.42 7.59
C TYR A 73 15.38 7.06 6.90
N THR A 74 15.57 8.20 6.23
CA THR A 74 14.50 8.89 5.51
C THR A 74 14.87 9.01 4.03
N THR A 75 13.95 8.61 3.17
CA THR A 75 14.05 8.72 1.71
C THR A 75 13.81 10.18 1.27
N PRO A 76 14.15 10.56 0.03
CA PRO A 76 13.91 11.91 -0.46
C PRO A 76 12.43 12.33 -0.48
N ASP A 77 11.51 11.38 -0.62
CA ASP A 77 10.05 11.60 -0.57
C ASP A 77 9.49 11.65 0.86
N GLY A 78 10.35 11.55 1.89
CA GLY A 78 9.97 11.65 3.29
C GLY A 78 9.54 10.33 3.95
N THR A 79 9.60 9.20 3.24
CA THR A 79 9.30 7.89 3.84
C THR A 79 10.36 7.53 4.88
N VAL A 80 9.92 7.15 6.07
CA VAL A 80 10.80 6.75 7.17
C VAL A 80 10.97 5.23 7.17
N LEU A 81 12.22 4.79 7.14
CA LEU A 81 12.62 3.38 7.21
C LEU A 81 13.28 3.11 8.55
N THR A 82 12.80 2.13 9.29
CA THR A 82 13.39 1.69 10.57
C THR A 82 14.12 0.36 10.37
N VAL A 83 15.44 0.36 10.59
CA VAL A 83 16.28 -0.83 10.54
C VAL A 83 16.62 -1.27 11.96
N ARG A 84 16.38 -2.53 12.28
CA ARG A 84 16.71 -3.15 13.57
C ARG A 84 17.64 -4.34 13.34
N THR A 85 18.70 -4.45 14.12
CA THR A 85 19.59 -5.62 14.12
C THR A 85 19.28 -6.51 15.32
N GLN A 86 19.29 -7.82 15.12
CA GLN A 86 19.02 -8.80 16.17
C GLN A 86 20.33 -9.46 16.63
N GLY A 87 20.43 -9.67 17.93
CA GLY A 87 21.38 -10.38 18.81
C GLY A 87 22.65 -11.09 18.33
N GLY A 88 22.97 -11.11 17.09
CA GLY A 88 24.21 -11.63 16.51
C GLY A 88 24.34 -11.06 15.13
N ARG A 89 24.68 -9.91 14.96
CA ARG A 89 25.08 -9.08 13.77
C ARG A 89 24.66 -9.52 12.34
N ASP A 90 24.13 -10.75 12.13
CA ASP A 90 23.86 -11.32 10.81
C ASP A 90 22.37 -11.36 10.43
N ARG A 91 21.50 -10.96 11.38
CA ARG A 91 20.06 -10.86 11.16
C ARG A 91 19.56 -9.49 11.56
N GLY A 92 18.54 -9.03 10.84
CA GLY A 92 17.87 -7.77 11.11
C GLY A 92 16.50 -7.73 10.47
N SER A 93 15.87 -6.60 10.58
CA SER A 93 14.63 -6.30 9.88
C SER A 93 14.60 -4.84 9.43
N ILE A 94 13.80 -4.55 8.41
CA ILE A 94 13.48 -3.20 7.98
C ILE A 94 11.96 -3.05 7.90
N ARG A 95 11.46 -1.89 8.34
CA ARG A 95 10.05 -1.49 8.22
C ARG A 95 9.97 -0.09 7.62
N ALA A 96 9.08 0.09 6.67
CA ALA A 96 8.68 1.41 6.21
C ALA A 96 7.46 1.89 7.01
N ASP A 97 7.41 3.17 7.36
CA ASP A 97 6.23 3.78 7.96
C ASP A 97 5.01 3.59 7.06
N GLY A 98 3.87 3.27 7.67
CA GLY A 98 2.63 2.99 6.94
C GLY A 98 2.48 1.55 6.44
N SER A 99 3.55 0.73 6.47
CA SER A 99 3.48 -0.70 6.19
C SER A 99 3.24 -1.53 7.45
N VAL A 100 2.57 -2.67 7.31
CA VAL A 100 2.38 -3.66 8.37
C VAL A 100 3.40 -4.79 8.19
N GLY A 101 4.02 -5.20 9.30
CA GLY A 101 5.05 -6.25 9.31
C GLY A 101 6.46 -5.73 9.05
N ASP A 102 7.44 -6.57 9.35
CA ASP A 102 8.86 -6.31 9.13
C ASP A 102 9.35 -7.15 7.94
N ARG A 103 10.24 -6.59 7.12
CA ARG A 103 10.97 -7.33 6.10
C ARG A 103 12.28 -7.83 6.70
N ASN A 104 12.51 -9.14 6.68
CA ASN A 104 13.70 -9.74 7.27
C ASN A 104 14.94 -9.43 6.45
N LEU A 105 16.03 -9.19 7.15
CA LEU A 105 17.35 -8.91 6.58
C LEU A 105 18.36 -9.99 7.02
N HIS A 106 19.14 -10.50 6.07
CA HIS A 106 20.29 -11.36 6.30
C HIS A 106 21.55 -10.65 5.83
N ARG A 107 22.56 -10.56 6.70
CA ARG A 107 23.86 -9.99 6.35
C ARG A 107 24.56 -10.87 5.32
N ILE A 108 25.13 -10.25 4.29
CA ILE A 108 25.98 -10.90 3.30
C ILE A 108 27.33 -10.20 3.24
N GLN A 109 28.37 -10.91 2.82
CA GLN A 109 29.74 -10.39 2.84
C GLN A 109 30.01 -9.36 1.73
N LYS A 110 29.41 -9.57 0.54
CA LYS A 110 29.58 -8.70 -0.63
C LYS A 110 28.27 -8.57 -1.39
N LEU A 111 28.18 -7.55 -2.24
CA LEU A 111 27.08 -7.47 -3.22
C LEU A 111 27.09 -8.69 -4.13
N PRO A 112 25.92 -9.16 -4.61
CA PRO A 112 25.81 -10.22 -5.60
C PRO A 112 26.64 -9.92 -6.86
N ASP A 113 27.14 -10.95 -7.53
CA ASP A 113 28.00 -10.79 -8.70
C ASP A 113 27.40 -9.96 -9.84
N PRO A 114 26.05 -10.00 -10.13
CA PRO A 114 25.45 -9.08 -11.10
C PRO A 114 25.66 -7.59 -10.77
N CYS A 115 25.83 -7.24 -9.48
CA CYS A 115 26.06 -5.85 -9.05
C CYS A 115 27.47 -5.34 -9.35
N THR A 116 28.39 -6.19 -9.79
CA THR A 116 29.79 -5.82 -10.14
C THR A 116 29.93 -5.43 -11.60
N ARG A 117 28.88 -5.57 -12.40
CA ARG A 117 28.88 -5.30 -13.84
C ARG A 117 27.73 -4.35 -14.19
N PRO A 118 27.94 -3.40 -15.12
CA PRO A 118 26.86 -2.59 -15.63
C PRO A 118 25.86 -3.47 -16.40
N VAL A 119 24.58 -3.18 -16.26
CA VAL A 119 23.52 -3.78 -17.06
C VAL A 119 23.40 -2.96 -18.36
N PRO A 120 23.42 -3.58 -19.56
CA PRO A 120 23.19 -2.85 -20.80
C PRO A 120 21.83 -2.14 -20.80
N GLU A 121 21.77 -0.95 -21.42
CA GLU A 121 20.54 -0.14 -21.49
C GLU A 121 19.73 -0.41 -22.78
N ASP A 122 20.04 -1.50 -23.49
CA ASP A 122 19.36 -1.89 -24.73
C ASP A 122 18.00 -2.59 -24.48
N PRO A 123 17.15 -2.70 -25.50
CA PRO A 123 15.83 -3.31 -25.39
C PRO A 123 15.86 -4.79 -24.95
N LEU A 124 16.91 -5.53 -25.33
CA LEU A 124 17.04 -6.94 -25.00
C LEU A 124 17.29 -7.13 -23.51
N ALA A 125 18.22 -6.36 -22.94
CA ALA A 125 18.51 -6.36 -21.51
C ALA A 125 17.29 -5.88 -20.72
N ALA A 126 16.58 -4.84 -21.19
CA ALA A 126 15.37 -4.37 -20.55
C ALA A 126 14.26 -5.44 -20.52
N PHE A 127 14.10 -6.20 -21.62
CA PHE A 127 13.16 -7.32 -21.67
C PHE A 127 13.54 -8.42 -20.67
N ASP A 128 14.80 -8.83 -20.67
CA ASP A 128 15.27 -9.92 -19.81
C ASP A 128 15.14 -9.54 -18.31
N VAL A 129 15.46 -8.29 -17.94
CA VAL A 129 15.25 -7.78 -16.57
C VAL A 129 13.77 -7.69 -16.20
N PHE A 130 12.92 -7.22 -17.12
CA PHE A 130 11.47 -7.16 -16.92
C PHE A 130 10.90 -8.55 -16.67
N TRP A 131 11.14 -9.49 -17.57
CA TRP A 131 10.64 -10.86 -17.46
C TRP A 131 11.12 -11.53 -16.16
N GLN A 132 12.41 -11.40 -15.86
CA GLN A 132 13.01 -12.02 -14.67
C GLN A 132 12.49 -11.42 -13.37
N SER A 133 12.21 -10.12 -13.35
CA SER A 133 11.61 -9.47 -12.17
C SER A 133 10.26 -10.05 -11.80
N PHE A 134 9.43 -10.35 -12.80
CA PHE A 134 8.14 -11.01 -12.58
C PHE A 134 8.34 -12.49 -12.22
N GLU A 135 9.20 -13.22 -12.95
CA GLU A 135 9.46 -14.64 -12.71
C GLU A 135 9.89 -14.91 -11.26
N GLU A 136 10.76 -14.08 -10.72
CA GLU A 136 11.30 -14.28 -9.37
C GLU A 136 10.36 -13.80 -8.24
N ASN A 137 9.49 -12.82 -8.51
CA ASN A 137 8.78 -12.12 -7.43
C ASN A 137 7.26 -12.20 -7.50
N TYR A 138 6.64 -12.31 -8.69
CA TYR A 138 5.17 -12.32 -8.81
C TYR A 138 4.60 -13.67 -8.36
N PRO A 139 3.75 -13.75 -7.30
CA PRO A 139 3.34 -15.03 -6.73
C PRO A 139 2.10 -15.67 -7.39
N PHE A 140 1.36 -14.92 -8.26
CA PHE A 140 0.01 -15.30 -8.64
C PHE A 140 -0.12 -15.93 -10.03
N PHE A 141 0.96 -16.28 -10.74
CA PHE A 141 0.89 -16.88 -12.08
C PHE A 141 0.02 -18.14 -12.09
N SER A 142 0.28 -19.08 -11.20
CA SER A 142 -0.48 -20.33 -11.10
C SER A 142 -1.95 -20.08 -10.79
N ALA A 143 -2.24 -19.19 -9.83
CA ALA A 143 -3.62 -18.86 -9.43
C ALA A 143 -4.42 -18.21 -10.57
N LYS A 144 -3.72 -17.52 -11.49
CA LYS A 144 -4.32 -16.87 -12.67
C LYS A 144 -4.28 -17.75 -13.93
N GLY A 145 -3.72 -18.95 -13.85
CA GLY A 145 -3.59 -19.85 -14.99
C GLY A 145 -2.63 -19.35 -16.08
N ILE A 146 -1.63 -18.54 -15.70
CA ILE A 146 -0.66 -17.97 -16.63
C ILE A 146 0.65 -18.77 -16.59
N ASP A 147 1.06 -19.27 -17.75
CA ASP A 147 2.41 -19.79 -17.98
C ASP A 147 3.32 -18.62 -18.40
N TRP A 148 4.12 -18.12 -17.46
CA TRP A 148 4.99 -16.96 -17.68
C TRP A 148 6.16 -17.28 -18.59
N HIS A 149 6.61 -18.56 -18.64
CA HIS A 149 7.62 -19.02 -19.62
C HIS A 149 7.06 -19.02 -21.04
N ALA A 150 5.83 -19.51 -21.24
CA ALA A 150 5.16 -19.42 -22.54
C ALA A 150 4.95 -17.96 -22.98
N VAL A 151 4.68 -17.03 -22.05
CA VAL A 151 4.64 -15.60 -22.34
C VAL A 151 6.01 -15.10 -22.82
N ARG A 152 7.12 -15.49 -22.16
CA ARG A 152 8.48 -15.17 -22.61
C ARG A 152 8.73 -15.65 -24.02
N ASP A 153 8.49 -16.93 -24.28
CA ASP A 153 8.76 -17.57 -25.56
C ASP A 153 7.99 -16.93 -26.72
N ARG A 154 6.79 -16.42 -26.43
CA ARG A 154 5.96 -15.68 -27.39
C ARG A 154 6.47 -14.28 -27.70
N TYR A 155 7.01 -13.56 -26.71
CA TYR A 155 7.32 -12.13 -26.86
C TYR A 155 8.82 -11.85 -27.03
N ARG A 156 9.72 -12.66 -26.47
CA ARG A 156 11.17 -12.45 -26.58
C ARG A 156 11.67 -12.38 -28.03
N PRO A 157 11.18 -13.22 -28.98
CA PRO A 157 11.59 -13.15 -30.40
C PRO A 157 11.16 -11.85 -31.10
N LYS A 158 10.27 -11.08 -30.53
CA LYS A 158 9.80 -9.80 -31.10
C LYS A 158 10.65 -8.60 -30.68
N VAL A 159 11.61 -8.81 -29.77
CA VAL A 159 12.49 -7.76 -29.27
C VAL A 159 13.90 -7.94 -29.84
N HIS A 160 14.39 -6.88 -30.49
CA HIS A 160 15.70 -6.79 -31.13
C HIS A 160 16.43 -5.55 -30.62
N VAL A 161 17.68 -5.36 -30.99
CA VAL A 161 18.47 -4.19 -30.57
C VAL A 161 17.90 -2.87 -31.10
N GLU A 162 17.20 -2.94 -32.25
CA GLU A 162 16.56 -1.80 -32.90
C GLU A 162 15.12 -1.56 -32.41
N THR A 163 14.58 -2.39 -31.50
CA THR A 163 13.23 -2.22 -30.98
C THR A 163 13.10 -0.86 -30.31
N THR A 164 12.16 -0.07 -30.80
CA THR A 164 11.93 1.27 -30.28
C THR A 164 11.35 1.22 -28.87
N ARG A 165 11.45 2.34 -28.16
CA ARG A 165 10.88 2.50 -26.81
C ARG A 165 9.37 2.26 -26.79
N ASP A 166 8.65 2.71 -27.82
CA ASP A 166 7.20 2.54 -27.92
C ASP A 166 6.80 1.09 -28.18
N GLU A 167 7.52 0.40 -29.06
CA GLU A 167 7.30 -1.03 -29.32
C GLU A 167 7.57 -1.87 -28.05
N LEU A 168 8.64 -1.56 -27.33
CA LEU A 168 8.98 -2.27 -26.10
C LEU A 168 7.94 -2.04 -24.99
N PHE A 169 7.44 -0.81 -24.85
CA PHE A 169 6.34 -0.53 -23.93
C PHE A 169 5.07 -1.31 -24.29
N ALA A 170 4.75 -1.40 -25.59
CA ALA A 170 3.61 -2.19 -26.07
C ALA A 170 3.80 -3.68 -25.77
N VAL A 171 5.01 -4.22 -26.00
CA VAL A 171 5.35 -5.61 -25.67
C VAL A 171 5.16 -5.88 -24.19
N PHE A 172 5.70 -5.05 -23.29
CA PHE A 172 5.56 -5.22 -21.86
C PHE A 172 4.09 -5.14 -21.42
N SER A 173 3.34 -4.18 -21.98
CA SER A 173 1.91 -4.03 -21.69
C SER A 173 1.11 -5.27 -22.09
N GLU A 174 1.35 -5.82 -23.27
CA GLU A 174 0.68 -7.04 -23.73
C GLU A 174 1.09 -8.28 -22.93
N MET A 175 2.34 -8.36 -22.44
CA MET A 175 2.79 -9.46 -21.58
C MET A 175 2.03 -9.50 -20.26
N VAL A 176 1.80 -8.34 -19.61
CA VAL A 176 1.15 -8.28 -18.29
C VAL A 176 -0.38 -8.15 -18.37
N LYS A 177 -0.92 -7.78 -19.51
CA LYS A 177 -2.37 -7.60 -19.70
C LYS A 177 -3.23 -8.79 -19.25
N PRO A 178 -2.85 -10.08 -19.51
CA PRO A 178 -3.63 -11.22 -19.07
C PRO A 178 -3.64 -11.44 -17.54
N LEU A 179 -2.78 -10.74 -16.78
CA LEU A 179 -2.74 -10.86 -15.33
C LEU A 179 -3.97 -10.23 -14.68
N TYR A 180 -4.61 -9.24 -15.30
CA TYR A 180 -5.76 -8.53 -14.75
C TYR A 180 -5.56 -8.13 -13.28
N ASP A 181 -4.42 -7.50 -13.01
CA ASP A 181 -3.97 -7.15 -11.68
C ASP A 181 -3.64 -5.66 -11.62
N SER A 182 -4.45 -4.88 -10.91
CA SER A 182 -4.28 -3.42 -10.87
C SER A 182 -3.05 -2.97 -10.07
N HIS A 183 -2.37 -3.88 -9.37
CA HIS A 183 -1.05 -3.63 -8.79
C HIS A 183 0.10 -3.93 -9.77
N VAL A 184 -0.22 -4.46 -10.96
CA VAL A 184 0.75 -4.62 -12.05
C VAL A 184 0.64 -3.42 -12.98
N ALA A 185 1.78 -2.75 -13.20
CA ALA A 185 1.86 -1.66 -14.16
C ALA A 185 3.20 -1.66 -14.92
N VAL A 186 3.15 -1.11 -16.13
CA VAL A 186 4.34 -0.72 -16.92
C VAL A 186 4.32 0.79 -17.02
N GLN A 187 5.43 1.44 -16.70
CA GLN A 187 5.53 2.90 -16.68
C GLN A 187 6.71 3.39 -17.54
N ASP A 188 6.45 4.42 -18.31
CA ASP A 188 7.41 5.15 -19.13
C ASP A 188 7.16 6.65 -19.05
N GLY A 189 7.82 7.30 -18.12
CA GLY A 189 7.52 8.69 -17.77
C GLY A 189 6.07 8.85 -17.30
N ALA A 190 5.29 9.67 -18.00
CA ALA A 190 3.87 9.88 -17.70
C ALA A 190 2.95 8.80 -18.30
N ARG A 191 3.46 7.96 -19.20
CA ARG A 191 2.70 6.88 -19.82
C ARG A 191 2.66 5.67 -18.89
N VAL A 192 1.45 5.20 -18.56
CA VAL A 192 1.23 4.06 -17.67
C VAL A 192 0.25 3.09 -18.32
N PHE A 193 0.57 1.81 -18.29
CA PHE A 193 -0.38 0.73 -18.52
C PHE A 193 -0.63 0.01 -17.22
N ALA A 194 -1.89 -0.11 -16.83
CA ALA A 194 -2.36 -0.94 -15.71
C ALA A 194 -3.77 -1.44 -16.02
N GLN A 195 -4.13 -2.61 -15.53
CA GLN A 195 -5.45 -3.20 -15.77
C GLN A 195 -5.92 -4.01 -14.57
N GLY A 196 -7.11 -3.70 -14.09
CA GLY A 196 -7.75 -4.45 -13.02
C GLY A 196 -8.56 -5.65 -13.51
N ARG A 197 -9.19 -6.35 -12.58
CA ARG A 197 -10.02 -7.52 -12.84
C ARG A 197 -11.23 -7.15 -13.73
N PRO A 198 -11.57 -7.98 -14.74
CA PRO A 198 -12.74 -7.72 -15.59
C PRO A 198 -14.02 -7.53 -14.78
N GLY A 199 -14.85 -6.59 -15.19
CA GLY A 199 -16.12 -6.26 -14.52
C GLY A 199 -15.97 -5.35 -13.30
N THR A 200 -14.75 -4.88 -12.99
CA THR A 200 -14.50 -3.90 -11.95
C THR A 200 -14.14 -2.53 -12.53
N VAL A 201 -14.29 -1.48 -11.73
CA VAL A 201 -13.97 -0.10 -12.13
C VAL A 201 -12.92 0.45 -11.17
N PRO A 202 -11.84 1.08 -11.68
CA PRO A 202 -10.87 1.74 -10.83
C PRO A 202 -11.49 2.87 -9.99
N PRO A 203 -11.08 3.07 -8.74
CA PRO A 203 -11.58 4.15 -7.88
C PRO A 203 -10.95 5.50 -8.27
N THR A 204 -11.46 6.14 -9.33
CA THR A 204 -11.01 7.47 -9.76
C THR A 204 -11.60 8.58 -8.91
N ALA A 205 -10.96 9.76 -8.93
CA ALA A 205 -11.45 10.93 -8.22
C ALA A 205 -12.85 11.37 -8.71
N GLU A 206 -13.11 11.24 -10.02
CA GLU A 206 -14.41 11.57 -10.61
C GLU A 206 -15.50 10.61 -10.14
N LEU A 207 -15.18 9.30 -10.10
CA LEU A 207 -16.12 8.30 -9.58
C LEU A 207 -16.38 8.53 -8.10
N ASP A 208 -15.34 8.80 -7.30
CA ASP A 208 -15.46 9.10 -5.88
C ASP A 208 -16.36 10.31 -5.62
N ALA A 209 -16.15 11.42 -6.35
CA ALA A 209 -16.97 12.63 -6.24
C ALA A 209 -18.42 12.39 -6.64
N LYS A 210 -18.65 11.66 -7.75
CA LYS A 210 -20.00 11.29 -8.23
C LYS A 210 -20.74 10.46 -7.18
N VAL A 211 -20.08 9.44 -6.64
CA VAL A 211 -20.67 8.54 -5.64
C VAL A 211 -20.92 9.28 -4.33
N LYS A 212 -19.97 10.09 -3.86
CA LYS A 212 -20.15 10.90 -2.65
C LYS A 212 -21.35 11.81 -2.76
N LYS A 213 -21.51 12.51 -3.90
CA LYS A 213 -22.67 13.35 -4.16
C LYS A 213 -23.97 12.56 -4.11
N PHE A 214 -24.03 11.40 -4.79
CA PHE A 214 -25.20 10.53 -4.81
C PHE A 214 -25.60 10.06 -3.42
N ILE A 215 -24.64 9.61 -2.60
CA ILE A 215 -24.88 9.16 -1.22
C ILE A 215 -25.40 10.32 -0.36
N VAL A 216 -24.81 11.51 -0.46
CA VAL A 216 -25.25 12.67 0.33
C VAL A 216 -26.68 13.05 -0.02
N GLU A 217 -27.01 13.15 -1.31
CA GLU A 217 -28.35 13.56 -1.78
C GLU A 217 -29.44 12.51 -1.53
N ARG A 218 -29.09 11.22 -1.57
CA ARG A 218 -30.09 10.15 -1.44
C ARG A 218 -30.19 9.63 0.00
N ASP A 219 -29.05 9.43 0.68
CA ASP A 219 -28.98 8.64 1.90
C ASP A 219 -28.75 9.47 3.14
N LEU A 220 -28.12 10.64 2.99
CA LEU A 220 -27.68 11.46 4.11
C LEU A 220 -28.41 12.81 4.20
N GLU A 221 -29.45 13.07 3.39
CA GLU A 221 -30.19 14.33 3.40
C GLU A 221 -30.78 14.62 4.79
N ASP A 222 -31.38 13.61 5.43
CA ASP A 222 -31.96 13.70 6.76
C ASP A 222 -31.00 13.28 7.90
N ALA A 223 -29.73 13.01 7.58
CA ALA A 223 -28.76 12.54 8.54
C ALA A 223 -28.31 13.69 9.47
N ARG A 224 -28.02 13.35 10.72
CA ARG A 224 -27.46 14.30 11.70
C ARG A 224 -25.94 14.19 11.73
N ASN A 225 -25.30 15.27 12.14
CA ASN A 225 -23.85 15.32 12.31
C ASN A 225 -23.06 14.87 11.07
N LEU A 226 -23.59 15.16 9.87
CA LEU A 226 -22.84 14.92 8.63
C LEU A 226 -21.58 15.78 8.62
N GLN A 227 -20.43 15.14 8.60
CA GLN A 227 -19.13 15.80 8.69
C GLN A 227 -18.06 15.03 7.90
N ASP A 228 -17.21 15.80 7.21
CA ASP A 228 -15.99 15.31 6.57
C ASP A 228 -14.79 15.52 7.48
N PHE A 229 -13.89 14.53 7.47
CA PHE A 229 -12.62 14.50 8.19
C PHE A 229 -11.49 14.10 7.23
N ALA A 230 -10.26 14.21 7.73
CA ALA A 230 -9.09 13.66 7.05
C ALA A 230 -9.04 14.11 5.58
N ASN A 231 -9.12 15.41 5.34
CA ASN A 231 -9.11 16.02 4.00
C ASN A 231 -10.20 15.43 3.07
N GLY A 232 -11.40 15.16 3.61
CA GLY A 232 -12.54 14.60 2.88
C GLY A 232 -12.47 13.10 2.56
N ARG A 233 -11.42 12.40 3.05
CA ARG A 233 -11.25 10.95 2.89
C ARG A 233 -12.16 10.14 3.80
N ILE A 234 -12.61 10.73 4.92
CA ILE A 234 -13.52 10.14 5.87
C ILE A 234 -14.76 11.03 5.97
N THR A 235 -15.94 10.42 5.80
CA THR A 235 -17.24 11.07 5.99
C THR A 235 -18.01 10.30 7.03
N TYR A 236 -18.58 10.99 8.02
CA TYR A 236 -19.44 10.37 9.03
C TYR A 236 -20.81 11.06 9.12
N ALA A 237 -21.85 10.27 9.39
CA ALA A 237 -23.20 10.77 9.69
C ALA A 237 -23.93 9.84 10.65
N ASP A 238 -24.78 10.41 11.51
CA ASP A 238 -25.73 9.67 12.35
C ASP A 238 -27.03 9.47 11.54
N LEU A 239 -27.40 8.22 11.26
CA LEU A 239 -28.63 7.87 10.53
C LEU A 239 -29.83 7.69 11.50
N SER A 240 -31.04 7.78 10.95
CA SER A 240 -32.26 7.50 11.69
C SER A 240 -32.27 6.03 12.17
N GLY A 241 -32.70 5.80 13.42
CA GLY A 241 -32.73 4.46 14.03
C GLY A 241 -31.47 4.06 14.82
N GLY A 242 -30.51 4.98 14.97
CA GLY A 242 -29.33 4.79 15.81
C GLY A 242 -28.16 4.09 15.09
N GLN A 243 -28.15 4.05 13.78
CA GLN A 243 -26.99 3.58 13.01
C GLN A 243 -26.04 4.75 12.70
N GLY A 244 -24.72 4.48 12.75
CA GLY A 244 -23.70 5.36 12.20
C GLY A 244 -23.32 4.96 10.79
N TYR A 245 -23.06 5.94 9.94
CA TYR A 245 -22.50 5.75 8.61
C TYR A 245 -21.10 6.34 8.57
N LEU A 246 -20.11 5.51 8.23
CA LEU A 246 -18.70 5.87 8.13
C LEU A 246 -18.18 5.47 6.75
N ARG A 247 -17.96 6.45 5.88
CA ARG A 247 -17.36 6.25 4.57
C ARG A 247 -15.86 6.52 4.64
N ILE A 248 -15.06 5.63 4.05
CA ILE A 248 -13.61 5.75 3.96
C ILE A 248 -13.21 5.55 2.50
N SER A 249 -12.75 6.61 1.82
CA SER A 249 -12.41 6.56 0.39
C SER A 249 -10.94 6.21 0.11
N GLY A 250 -10.13 6.06 1.16
CA GLY A 250 -8.73 5.66 1.07
C GLY A 250 -8.02 5.77 2.41
N PHE A 251 -6.86 5.16 2.50
CA PHE A 251 -6.02 5.11 3.70
C PHE A 251 -4.76 5.95 3.50
N GLY A 252 -4.96 7.24 3.34
CA GLY A 252 -3.88 8.22 3.13
C GLY A 252 -4.39 9.54 2.58
N GLY A 253 -3.48 10.52 2.48
CA GLY A 253 -3.84 11.90 2.10
C GLY A 253 -4.62 12.64 3.18
N TYR A 254 -4.66 12.14 4.40
CA TYR A 254 -5.45 12.66 5.52
C TYR A 254 -4.98 14.06 5.96
N ALA A 255 -3.68 14.29 5.99
CA ALA A 255 -3.09 15.59 6.32
C ALA A 255 -2.64 16.38 5.07
N GLY A 256 -3.13 16.01 3.89
CA GLY A 256 -2.78 16.60 2.60
C GLY A 256 -1.76 15.77 1.81
N ALA A 257 -1.53 16.18 0.56
CA ALA A 257 -0.60 15.50 -0.35
C ALA A 257 0.83 15.60 0.17
N GLY A 258 1.58 14.50 0.15
CA GLY A 258 2.99 14.45 0.58
C GLY A 258 3.21 14.59 2.10
N ALA A 259 2.15 14.64 2.92
CA ALA A 259 2.31 14.69 4.36
C ALA A 259 2.94 13.40 4.89
N PRO A 260 3.88 13.47 5.87
CA PRO A 260 4.51 12.30 6.44
C PRO A 260 3.49 11.43 7.18
N TYR A 261 3.79 10.12 7.30
CA TYR A 261 2.89 9.15 7.92
C TYR A 261 2.43 9.58 9.33
N ALA A 262 3.33 10.12 10.14
CA ALA A 262 2.99 10.59 11.50
C ALA A 262 1.90 11.68 11.51
N ALA A 263 1.92 12.61 10.54
CA ALA A 263 0.88 13.63 10.41
C ALA A 263 -0.46 13.03 9.98
N GLN A 264 -0.43 12.04 9.07
CA GLN A 264 -1.62 11.32 8.64
C GLN A 264 -2.25 10.52 9.78
N LEU A 265 -1.42 9.87 10.61
CA LEU A 265 -1.87 9.14 11.80
C LEU A 265 -2.53 10.07 12.82
N THR A 266 -1.92 11.24 13.08
CA THR A 266 -2.49 12.26 13.98
C THR A 266 -3.87 12.73 13.50
N GLU A 267 -4.02 13.00 12.20
CA GLU A 267 -5.29 13.43 11.63
C GLU A 267 -6.35 12.31 11.67
N LEU A 268 -5.94 11.06 11.43
CA LEU A 268 -6.82 9.90 11.59
C LEU A 268 -7.32 9.77 13.03
N ASP A 269 -6.42 9.84 14.01
CA ASP A 269 -6.78 9.72 15.42
C ASP A 269 -7.77 10.83 15.84
N ARG A 270 -7.54 12.07 15.39
CA ARG A 270 -8.47 13.20 15.62
C ARG A 270 -9.86 12.91 15.04
N ALA A 271 -9.92 12.37 13.81
CA ALA A 271 -11.18 12.00 13.18
C ALA A 271 -11.89 10.88 13.95
N LEU A 272 -11.15 9.82 14.34
CA LEU A 272 -11.71 8.69 15.09
C LEU A 272 -12.18 9.07 16.48
N ASP A 273 -11.50 9.98 17.18
CA ASP A 273 -11.92 10.48 18.49
C ASP A 273 -13.25 11.24 18.43
N THR A 274 -13.48 11.94 17.32
CA THR A 274 -14.76 12.61 17.07
C THR A 274 -15.86 11.63 16.66
N VAL A 275 -15.55 10.73 15.70
CA VAL A 275 -16.51 9.76 15.14
C VAL A 275 -16.91 8.70 16.16
N LEU A 276 -15.95 8.19 16.93
CA LEU A 276 -16.14 7.14 17.95
C LEU A 276 -15.97 7.70 19.36
N SER A 277 -16.57 8.89 19.62
CA SER A 277 -16.58 9.45 20.97
C SER A 277 -17.38 8.55 21.93
N GLN A 278 -17.04 8.56 23.22
CA GLN A 278 -17.71 7.76 24.26
C GLN A 278 -19.23 7.96 24.24
N GLU A 279 -19.68 9.20 24.10
CA GLU A 279 -21.10 9.53 24.02
C GLU A 279 -21.79 8.91 22.80
N ARG A 280 -21.13 8.95 21.64
CA ARG A 280 -21.70 8.41 20.39
C ARG A 280 -21.76 6.89 20.41
N ILE A 281 -20.69 6.20 20.81
CA ILE A 281 -20.66 4.73 20.82
C ILE A 281 -21.71 4.13 21.77
N GLN A 282 -22.09 4.83 22.85
CA GLN A 282 -23.16 4.38 23.75
C GLN A 282 -24.54 4.40 23.10
N ARG A 283 -24.74 5.23 22.07
CA ARG A 283 -26.02 5.38 21.35
C ARG A 283 -26.08 4.57 20.06
N LEU A 284 -24.91 4.17 19.53
CA LEU A 284 -24.85 3.42 18.28
C LEU A 284 -25.39 1.99 18.44
N LYS A 285 -26.42 1.66 17.67
CA LYS A 285 -27.00 0.31 17.57
C LYS A 285 -26.37 -0.51 16.42
N GLY A 286 -25.66 0.14 15.50
CA GLY A 286 -24.95 -0.46 14.41
C GLY A 286 -24.06 0.56 13.70
N LEU A 287 -22.99 0.10 13.07
CA LEU A 287 -22.08 0.92 12.27
C LEU A 287 -22.02 0.39 10.85
N ILE A 288 -22.28 1.25 9.88
CA ILE A 288 -22.07 0.95 8.46
C ILE A 288 -20.71 1.55 8.08
N ILE A 289 -19.79 0.71 7.58
CA ILE A 289 -18.50 1.13 7.05
C ILE A 289 -18.56 0.98 5.53
N ASP A 290 -18.50 2.10 4.81
CA ASP A 290 -18.60 2.12 3.36
C ASP A 290 -17.23 2.24 2.69
N LEU A 291 -16.80 1.15 2.05
CA LEU A 291 -15.56 1.01 1.31
C LEU A 291 -15.79 0.82 -0.20
N ARG A 292 -17.01 0.98 -0.69
CA ARG A 292 -17.36 0.67 -2.09
C ARG A 292 -16.55 1.44 -3.13
N ILE A 293 -16.09 2.64 -2.77
CA ILE A 293 -15.09 3.39 -3.52
C ILE A 293 -13.94 3.69 -2.57
N ASN A 294 -12.92 2.84 -2.59
CA ASN A 294 -11.75 2.98 -1.72
C ASN A 294 -10.49 2.58 -2.50
N GLY A 295 -9.61 3.55 -2.74
CA GLY A 295 -8.39 3.39 -3.54
C GLY A 295 -7.20 2.79 -2.81
N GLY A 296 -7.39 2.30 -1.57
CA GLY A 296 -6.29 1.74 -0.77
C GLY A 296 -5.44 2.80 -0.08
N GLY A 297 -4.16 2.51 0.09
CA GLY A 297 -3.18 3.35 0.78
C GLY A 297 -2.37 2.55 1.81
N SER A 298 -2.25 3.08 3.03
CA SER A 298 -1.48 2.47 4.13
C SER A 298 -2.29 1.41 4.88
N ASP A 299 -1.82 0.18 4.90
CA ASP A 299 -2.38 -0.91 5.71
C ASP A 299 -2.38 -0.56 7.20
N ALA A 300 -1.34 0.12 7.68
CA ALA A 300 -1.24 0.48 9.09
C ALA A 300 -2.32 1.47 9.53
N LEU A 301 -2.79 2.36 8.63
CA LEU A 301 -3.94 3.23 8.91
C LEU A 301 -5.24 2.42 8.97
N GLY A 302 -5.39 1.39 8.13
CA GLY A 302 -6.50 0.43 8.22
C GLY A 302 -6.52 -0.33 9.55
N ILE A 303 -5.38 -0.88 9.97
CA ILE A 303 -5.23 -1.52 11.30
C ILE A 303 -5.56 -0.54 12.42
N ARG A 304 -5.10 0.73 12.34
CA ARG A 304 -5.43 1.76 13.34
C ARG A 304 -6.93 1.99 13.50
N ILE A 305 -7.70 1.93 12.42
CA ILE A 305 -9.17 2.00 12.48
C ILE A 305 -9.73 0.73 13.13
N ALA A 306 -9.24 -0.45 12.75
CA ALA A 306 -9.70 -1.72 13.32
C ALA A 306 -9.47 -1.80 14.84
N GLU A 307 -8.39 -1.21 15.37
CA GLU A 307 -8.10 -1.11 16.81
C GLU A 307 -9.18 -0.37 17.61
N ARG A 308 -9.94 0.52 16.96
CA ARG A 308 -11.09 1.23 17.53
C ARG A 308 -12.41 0.45 17.46
N LEU A 309 -12.38 -0.77 16.88
CA LEU A 309 -13.57 -1.58 16.62
C LEU A 309 -13.60 -2.90 17.39
N THR A 310 -12.69 -3.13 18.33
CA THR A 310 -12.58 -4.36 19.12
C THR A 310 -12.11 -4.11 20.55
N ASP A 311 -12.52 -4.96 21.48
CA ASP A 311 -11.98 -5.03 22.86
C ASP A 311 -11.03 -6.22 23.04
N ILE A 312 -10.94 -7.11 22.06
CA ILE A 312 -10.16 -8.34 22.12
C ILE A 312 -9.09 -8.30 21.01
N PRO A 313 -7.81 -8.52 21.32
CA PRO A 313 -6.78 -8.61 20.30
C PRO A 313 -7.01 -9.85 19.42
N TYR A 314 -6.73 -9.73 18.11
CA TYR A 314 -6.85 -10.84 17.17
C TYR A 314 -5.87 -10.67 15.99
N VAL A 315 -5.68 -11.75 15.23
CA VAL A 315 -4.88 -11.71 13.99
C VAL A 315 -5.78 -11.28 12.84
N ALA A 316 -5.41 -10.19 12.17
CA ALA A 316 -6.13 -9.68 11.02
C ALA A 316 -5.89 -10.54 9.77
N TYR A 317 -4.62 -10.83 9.49
CA TYR A 317 -4.13 -11.63 8.38
C TYR A 317 -2.65 -11.98 8.63
N SER A 318 -2.04 -12.76 7.73
CA SER A 318 -0.59 -12.96 7.69
C SER A 318 -0.06 -12.61 6.31
N LYS A 319 1.20 -12.15 6.23
CA LYS A 319 1.87 -11.85 4.96
C LYS A 319 3.06 -12.77 4.76
N ARG A 320 3.27 -13.20 3.51
CA ARG A 320 4.49 -13.89 3.08
C ARG A 320 4.86 -13.47 1.67
N ALA A 321 6.12 -13.64 1.30
CA ALA A 321 6.62 -13.37 -0.05
C ALA A 321 7.42 -14.57 -0.57
N ARG A 322 7.52 -14.75 -1.88
CA ARG A 322 8.43 -15.74 -2.47
C ARG A 322 9.86 -15.41 -2.05
N ASN A 323 10.64 -16.42 -1.66
CA ASN A 323 11.98 -16.21 -1.10
C ASN A 323 13.10 -17.01 -1.79
N ASP A 324 12.75 -17.73 -2.86
CA ASP A 324 13.72 -18.45 -3.68
C ASP A 324 13.40 -18.23 -5.16
N PRO A 325 14.28 -17.59 -5.94
CA PRO A 325 14.06 -17.38 -7.36
C PRO A 325 13.92 -18.68 -8.18
N ALA A 326 14.56 -19.77 -7.72
CA ALA A 326 14.56 -21.05 -8.42
C ALA A 326 13.38 -21.96 -8.00
N ASP A 327 12.73 -21.67 -6.88
CA ASP A 327 11.64 -22.50 -6.36
C ASP A 327 10.44 -21.62 -5.98
N PRO A 328 9.39 -21.57 -6.83
CA PRO A 328 8.21 -20.74 -6.56
C PRO A 328 7.39 -21.19 -5.34
N THR A 329 7.65 -22.36 -4.78
CA THR A 329 6.96 -22.88 -3.59
C THR A 329 7.61 -22.42 -2.28
N ARG A 330 8.83 -21.90 -2.33
CA ARG A 330 9.54 -21.40 -1.15
C ARG A 330 9.16 -19.96 -0.85
N HIS A 331 8.68 -19.73 0.36
CA HIS A 331 8.22 -18.44 0.84
C HIS A 331 8.98 -18.03 2.12
N THR A 332 8.93 -16.75 2.42
CA THR A 332 9.28 -16.26 3.76
C THR A 332 8.32 -16.85 4.78
N ARG A 333 8.76 -16.90 6.05
CA ARG A 333 7.85 -17.28 7.15
C ARG A 333 6.67 -16.28 7.18
N PRO A 334 5.41 -16.75 7.20
CA PRO A 334 4.26 -15.88 7.35
C PRO A 334 4.36 -15.00 8.60
N GLN A 335 4.14 -13.71 8.44
CA GLN A 335 4.16 -12.74 9.52
C GLN A 335 2.73 -12.29 9.82
N PRO A 336 2.20 -12.56 11.04
CA PRO A 336 0.87 -12.13 11.41
C PRO A 336 0.82 -10.62 11.64
N ALA A 337 -0.24 -10.00 11.13
CA ALA A 337 -0.67 -8.65 11.46
C ALA A 337 -1.71 -8.73 12.57
N TYR A 338 -1.46 -8.03 13.66
CA TYR A 338 -2.34 -8.01 14.82
C TYR A 338 -3.17 -6.73 14.85
N VAL A 339 -4.44 -6.87 15.25
CA VAL A 339 -5.28 -5.77 15.74
C VAL A 339 -5.27 -5.83 17.25
N THR A 340 -4.72 -4.79 17.88
CA THR A 340 -4.68 -4.65 19.34
C THR A 340 -5.62 -3.53 19.75
N PRO A 341 -6.54 -3.74 20.70
CA PRO A 341 -7.50 -2.72 21.10
C PRO A 341 -6.83 -1.39 21.48
N ALA A 342 -7.27 -0.29 20.88
CA ALA A 342 -6.79 1.05 21.24
C ALA A 342 -7.16 1.41 22.69
N GLN A 343 -6.39 2.30 23.32
CA GLN A 343 -6.74 2.83 24.66
C GLN A 343 -7.86 3.87 24.60
N ALA A 344 -8.16 4.41 23.41
CA ALA A 344 -9.27 5.34 23.19
C ALA A 344 -10.64 4.60 23.15
N PRO A 345 -11.78 5.31 23.20
CA PRO A 345 -13.12 4.70 23.11
C PRO A 345 -13.26 3.79 21.88
N ARG A 346 -13.85 2.62 22.04
CA ARG A 346 -13.99 1.57 21.02
C ARG A 346 -15.46 1.19 20.83
N TYR A 347 -15.81 0.96 19.57
CA TYR A 347 -17.12 0.43 19.20
C TYR A 347 -17.03 -1.08 18.93
N THR A 348 -17.72 -1.88 19.73
CA THR A 348 -17.71 -3.35 19.64
C THR A 348 -19.03 -3.94 19.14
N GLY A 349 -20.01 -3.08 18.85
CA GLY A 349 -21.32 -3.49 18.34
C GLY A 349 -21.29 -4.04 16.91
N PRO A 350 -22.48 -4.34 16.33
CA PRO A 350 -22.60 -4.89 14.98
C PRO A 350 -22.11 -3.93 13.90
N ILE A 351 -21.38 -4.47 12.90
CA ILE A 351 -20.85 -3.72 11.75
C ILE A 351 -21.37 -4.32 10.43
N ALA A 352 -21.82 -3.46 9.52
CA ALA A 352 -22.03 -3.79 8.11
C ALA A 352 -20.92 -3.12 7.28
N VAL A 353 -20.14 -3.90 6.53
CA VAL A 353 -19.10 -3.41 5.62
C VAL A 353 -19.62 -3.46 4.20
N LEU A 354 -19.70 -2.31 3.54
CA LEU A 354 -20.10 -2.21 2.14
C LEU A 354 -18.86 -2.29 1.26
N THR A 355 -18.82 -3.24 0.33
CA THR A 355 -17.70 -3.48 -0.57
C THR A 355 -18.11 -3.51 -2.04
N GLY A 356 -17.16 -3.34 -2.94
CA GLY A 356 -17.39 -3.44 -4.38
C GLY A 356 -16.07 -3.59 -5.15
N GLY A 357 -16.15 -3.73 -6.47
CA GLY A 357 -14.99 -3.87 -7.35
C GLY A 357 -14.03 -2.68 -7.34
N SER A 358 -14.42 -1.55 -6.76
CA SER A 358 -13.58 -0.37 -6.51
C SER A 358 -13.09 -0.29 -5.06
N THR A 359 -13.18 -1.38 -4.29
CA THR A 359 -12.48 -1.56 -3.01
C THR A 359 -11.15 -2.22 -3.32
N VAL A 360 -10.03 -1.51 -3.14
CA VAL A 360 -8.71 -1.89 -3.67
C VAL A 360 -7.65 -1.83 -2.57
N SER A 361 -6.65 -2.73 -2.60
CA SER A 361 -5.41 -2.64 -1.81
C SER A 361 -5.70 -2.54 -0.29
N ALA A 362 -5.25 -1.50 0.41
CA ALA A 362 -5.54 -1.31 1.84
C ALA A 362 -7.04 -1.27 2.16
N GLY A 363 -7.92 -0.99 1.20
CA GLY A 363 -9.37 -1.19 1.32
C GLY A 363 -9.74 -2.67 1.51
N GLU A 364 -9.02 -3.54 0.83
CA GLU A 364 -9.20 -4.99 0.92
C GLU A 364 -8.55 -5.57 2.18
N THR A 365 -7.32 -5.13 2.53
CA THR A 365 -6.65 -5.59 3.75
C THR A 365 -7.39 -5.14 5.01
N PHE A 366 -7.98 -3.94 5.01
CA PHE A 366 -8.88 -3.51 6.08
C PHE A 366 -10.17 -4.33 6.11
N THR A 367 -10.77 -4.63 4.94
CA THR A 367 -11.91 -5.55 4.86
C THR A 367 -11.55 -6.92 5.42
N GLN A 368 -10.38 -7.46 5.06
CA GLN A 368 -9.87 -8.74 5.57
C GLN A 368 -9.64 -8.69 7.09
N ALA A 369 -9.07 -7.59 7.60
CA ALA A 369 -8.89 -7.41 9.04
C ALA A 369 -10.22 -7.45 9.82
N LEU A 370 -11.32 -7.01 9.21
CA LEU A 370 -12.64 -7.05 9.83
C LEU A 370 -13.33 -8.42 9.72
N MET A 371 -12.78 -9.39 8.95
CA MET A 371 -13.40 -10.72 8.81
C MET A 371 -13.34 -11.53 10.10
N ASP A 372 -12.20 -11.49 10.78
CA ASP A 372 -11.96 -12.23 12.02
C ASP A 372 -12.11 -11.34 13.27
N ARG A 373 -12.69 -10.14 13.09
CA ARG A 373 -13.00 -9.24 14.20
C ARG A 373 -13.93 -9.94 15.19
N PRO A 374 -13.60 -9.97 16.49
CA PRO A 374 -14.54 -10.38 17.52
C PRO A 374 -15.81 -9.52 17.48
N GLY A 375 -16.95 -10.17 17.43
CA GLY A 375 -18.24 -9.52 17.27
C GLY A 375 -18.77 -9.60 15.82
N ARG A 376 -20.02 -9.19 15.66
CA ARG A 376 -20.71 -9.36 14.39
C ARG A 376 -20.24 -8.40 13.32
N THR A 377 -19.74 -8.96 12.23
CA THR A 377 -19.39 -8.23 11.01
C THR A 377 -20.05 -8.89 9.80
N ILE A 378 -20.81 -8.14 9.00
CA ILE A 378 -21.43 -8.62 7.77
C ILE A 378 -20.95 -7.80 6.58
N ARG A 379 -20.54 -8.46 5.50
CA ARG A 379 -20.13 -7.82 4.24
C ARG A 379 -21.28 -7.82 3.26
N ILE A 380 -21.54 -6.69 2.60
CA ILE A 380 -22.66 -6.49 1.70
C ILE A 380 -22.18 -5.74 0.45
N GLY A 381 -22.65 -6.13 -0.73
CA GLY A 381 -22.35 -5.50 -2.01
C GLY A 381 -21.76 -6.46 -3.03
N GLN A 382 -20.59 -6.16 -3.57
CA GLN A 382 -19.90 -6.98 -4.57
C GLN A 382 -18.51 -7.41 -4.06
N PRO A 383 -17.88 -8.44 -4.65
CA PRO A 383 -16.51 -8.80 -4.34
C PRO A 383 -15.57 -7.60 -4.53
N THR A 384 -14.57 -7.50 -3.67
CA THR A 384 -13.50 -6.49 -3.78
C THR A 384 -12.63 -6.72 -5.03
N GLN A 385 -11.64 -5.87 -5.30
CA GLN A 385 -10.83 -5.96 -6.52
C GLN A 385 -9.98 -7.25 -6.62
N GLY A 386 -9.41 -7.73 -5.53
CA GLY A 386 -8.54 -8.90 -5.50
C GLY A 386 -7.07 -8.55 -5.69
N VAL A 387 -6.58 -7.46 -5.06
CA VAL A 387 -5.19 -7.00 -5.11
C VAL A 387 -4.78 -6.45 -3.76
N PHE A 388 -4.00 -7.21 -2.99
CA PHE A 388 -3.71 -6.94 -1.57
C PHE A 388 -2.29 -6.45 -1.30
N SER A 389 -1.32 -6.95 -2.06
CA SER A 389 0.12 -6.77 -1.79
C SER A 389 0.55 -5.32 -1.77
N ASP A 390 1.56 -5.01 -0.95
CA ASP A 390 2.41 -3.84 -1.22
C ASP A 390 2.96 -3.94 -2.65
N VAL A 391 3.05 -2.80 -3.34
CA VAL A 391 3.53 -2.75 -4.72
C VAL A 391 5.04 -2.57 -4.74
N MET A 392 5.74 -3.51 -5.36
CA MET A 392 7.18 -3.44 -5.58
C MET A 392 7.46 -2.72 -6.89
N SER A 393 8.18 -1.59 -6.85
CA SER A 393 8.64 -0.89 -8.04
C SER A 393 9.97 -1.48 -8.50
N ARG A 394 10.09 -1.77 -9.80
CA ARG A 394 11.31 -2.28 -10.45
C ARG A 394 11.75 -1.33 -11.56
N LYS A 395 12.96 -0.80 -11.42
CA LYS A 395 13.62 -0.04 -12.50
C LYS A 395 14.04 -0.99 -13.60
N LEU A 396 13.94 -0.54 -14.84
CA LEU A 396 14.46 -1.26 -16.01
C LEU A 396 15.68 -0.51 -16.55
N PRO A 397 16.64 -1.21 -17.19
CA PRO A 397 17.89 -0.60 -17.65
C PRO A 397 17.68 0.59 -18.60
N ASN A 398 16.62 0.56 -19.41
CA ASN A 398 16.27 1.61 -20.37
C ASN A 398 15.51 2.80 -19.76
N GLY A 399 15.41 2.89 -18.42
CA GLY A 399 14.72 3.99 -17.70
C GLY A 399 13.19 3.85 -17.62
N MET A 400 12.59 2.79 -18.14
CA MET A 400 11.21 2.41 -17.80
C MET A 400 11.18 1.83 -16.39
N SER A 401 9.98 1.58 -15.87
CA SER A 401 9.76 0.82 -14.64
C SER A 401 8.57 -0.12 -14.75
N ALA A 402 8.57 -1.15 -13.93
CA ALA A 402 7.45 -2.04 -13.74
C ALA A 402 7.04 -2.05 -12.26
N TRP A 403 5.75 -2.19 -12.03
CA TRP A 403 5.19 -2.42 -10.70
C TRP A 403 4.62 -3.82 -10.66
N LEU A 404 4.83 -4.51 -9.54
CA LEU A 404 4.27 -5.84 -9.33
C LEU A 404 4.05 -6.12 -7.85
N PRO A 405 3.00 -6.85 -7.48
CA PRO A 405 2.84 -7.40 -6.15
C PRO A 405 3.84 -8.54 -5.94
N ASN A 406 4.31 -8.73 -4.69
CA ASN A 406 5.18 -9.84 -4.33
C ASN A 406 4.77 -10.54 -3.03
N GLU A 407 3.77 -10.03 -2.35
CA GLU A 407 3.28 -10.57 -1.09
C GLU A 407 1.94 -11.27 -1.28
N GLU A 408 1.73 -12.37 -0.57
CA GLU A 408 0.44 -13.01 -0.39
C GLU A 408 -0.11 -12.63 0.98
N PHE A 409 -1.34 -12.15 1.00
CA PHE A 409 -2.09 -11.87 2.22
C PHE A 409 -2.99 -13.06 2.53
N LEU A 410 -2.73 -13.71 3.67
CA LEU A 410 -3.32 -14.99 4.02
C LEU A 410 -4.35 -14.82 5.13
N THR A 411 -5.49 -15.48 4.98
CA THR A 411 -6.45 -15.70 6.07
C THR A 411 -5.88 -16.63 7.14
N GLY A 412 -6.55 -16.75 8.28
CA GLY A 412 -6.21 -17.75 9.31
C GLY A 412 -6.19 -19.20 8.80
N SER A 413 -6.89 -19.49 7.69
CA SER A 413 -6.86 -20.80 7.00
C SER A 413 -5.77 -20.92 5.92
N GLY A 414 -4.91 -19.90 5.76
CA GLY A 414 -3.83 -19.91 4.78
C GLY A 414 -4.26 -19.64 3.33
N ARG A 415 -5.48 -19.14 3.10
CA ARG A 415 -5.97 -18.78 1.75
C ARG A 415 -5.75 -17.30 1.48
N THR A 416 -5.53 -16.95 0.22
CA THR A 416 -5.55 -15.57 -0.26
C THR A 416 -6.83 -15.26 -1.04
N PHE A 417 -7.17 -13.98 -1.12
CA PHE A 417 -8.24 -13.45 -1.99
C PHE A 417 -7.67 -12.72 -3.22
N ASP A 418 -6.37 -12.77 -3.43
CA ASP A 418 -5.77 -12.20 -4.64
C ASP A 418 -6.40 -12.81 -5.90
N GLY A 419 -6.68 -11.97 -6.88
CA GLY A 419 -7.35 -12.34 -8.13
C GLY A 419 -8.86 -12.46 -8.04
N THR A 420 -9.43 -12.88 -6.91
CA THR A 420 -10.89 -13.10 -6.77
C THR A 420 -11.61 -11.98 -6.03
N GLY A 421 -10.91 -11.31 -5.11
CA GLY A 421 -11.49 -10.36 -4.15
C GLY A 421 -12.21 -11.06 -3.01
N ILE A 422 -12.41 -10.31 -1.92
CA ILE A 422 -13.18 -10.78 -0.76
C ILE A 422 -14.67 -10.80 -1.13
N PRO A 423 -15.35 -11.95 -1.08
CA PRO A 423 -16.76 -12.01 -1.39
C PRO A 423 -17.61 -11.37 -0.28
N PRO A 424 -18.73 -10.71 -0.62
CA PRO A 424 -19.71 -10.30 0.36
C PRO A 424 -20.47 -11.51 0.94
N HIS A 425 -21.05 -11.36 2.13
CA HIS A 425 -22.04 -12.32 2.65
C HIS A 425 -23.39 -12.18 1.98
N LEU A 426 -23.74 -10.94 1.59
CA LEU A 426 -24.97 -10.60 0.88
C LEU A 426 -24.61 -9.83 -0.38
N THR A 427 -24.89 -10.43 -1.53
CA THR A 427 -24.66 -9.81 -2.83
C THR A 427 -25.76 -8.80 -3.13
N GLU A 428 -25.39 -7.55 -3.40
CA GLU A 428 -26.27 -6.46 -3.82
C GLU A 428 -25.60 -5.65 -4.92
N PRO A 429 -26.35 -5.00 -5.81
CA PRO A 429 -25.79 -4.06 -6.77
C PRO A 429 -25.01 -2.93 -6.10
N VAL A 430 -23.92 -2.47 -6.73
CA VAL A 430 -23.11 -1.35 -6.24
C VAL A 430 -22.90 -0.33 -7.34
N PHE A 431 -23.53 0.81 -7.22
CA PHE A 431 -23.40 1.98 -8.10
C PHE A 431 -23.49 1.67 -9.60
N THR A 432 -24.38 0.71 -9.96
CA THR A 432 -24.66 0.41 -11.37
C THR A 432 -25.41 1.57 -12.02
N LYS A 433 -25.44 1.60 -13.35
CA LYS A 433 -26.24 2.58 -14.08
C LYS A 433 -27.70 2.56 -13.60
N GLU A 434 -28.28 1.36 -13.40
CA GLU A 434 -29.65 1.21 -12.92
C GLU A 434 -29.86 1.78 -11.51
N GLU A 435 -28.90 1.59 -10.59
CA GLU A 435 -28.97 2.17 -9.25
C GLU A 435 -29.01 3.71 -9.30
N PHE A 436 -28.13 4.32 -10.11
CA PHE A 436 -28.15 5.77 -10.29
C PHE A 436 -29.45 6.28 -10.95
N ASP A 437 -29.89 5.64 -12.06
CA ASP A 437 -31.08 6.07 -12.81
C ASP A 437 -32.34 6.01 -11.94
N LYS A 438 -32.45 4.98 -11.09
CA LYS A 438 -33.61 4.76 -10.21
C LYS A 438 -33.43 5.34 -8.81
N LYS A 439 -32.34 6.08 -8.55
CA LYS A 439 -32.00 6.63 -7.24
C LYS A 439 -32.09 5.56 -6.13
N ARG A 440 -31.52 4.38 -6.35
CA ARG A 440 -31.46 3.29 -5.38
C ARG A 440 -30.05 3.09 -4.86
N ASP A 441 -29.91 2.70 -3.60
CA ASP A 441 -28.70 2.16 -2.99
C ASP A 441 -29.03 0.84 -2.29
N SER A 442 -29.11 -0.22 -3.09
CA SER A 442 -29.54 -1.54 -2.60
C SER A 442 -28.64 -2.08 -1.49
N ALA A 443 -27.31 -1.82 -1.57
CA ALA A 443 -26.36 -2.28 -0.58
C ALA A 443 -26.53 -1.54 0.76
N LEU A 444 -26.72 -0.22 0.75
CA LEU A 444 -26.97 0.54 1.96
C LEU A 444 -28.33 0.21 2.58
N ASP A 445 -29.38 0.13 1.76
CA ASP A 445 -30.73 -0.26 2.22
C ASP A 445 -30.70 -1.65 2.87
N ARG A 446 -29.91 -2.59 2.33
CA ARG A 446 -29.72 -3.92 2.91
C ARG A 446 -29.00 -3.86 4.25
N ALA A 447 -27.95 -3.05 4.36
CA ALA A 447 -27.20 -2.86 5.60
C ALA A 447 -28.10 -2.31 6.71
N LEU A 448 -28.89 -1.30 6.42
CA LEU A 448 -29.85 -0.73 7.35
C LEU A 448 -30.86 -1.77 7.85
N ARG A 449 -31.42 -2.60 6.93
CA ARG A 449 -32.35 -3.68 7.32
C ARG A 449 -31.70 -4.72 8.23
N VAL A 450 -30.47 -5.15 7.89
CA VAL A 450 -29.74 -6.18 8.68
C VAL A 450 -29.38 -5.67 10.07
N LEU A 451 -28.97 -4.42 10.21
CA LEU A 451 -28.61 -3.85 11.50
C LEU A 451 -29.84 -3.55 12.38
N ARG A 452 -30.98 -3.16 11.79
CA ARG A 452 -32.24 -2.93 12.55
C ARG A 452 -32.81 -4.21 13.14
N ASN A 453 -32.82 -5.31 12.39
CA ASN A 453 -33.42 -6.58 12.83
C ASN A 453 -32.68 -7.23 14.02
N HIS A 454 -31.56 -6.68 14.44
CA HIS A 454 -30.75 -7.18 15.55
C HIS A 454 -30.77 -6.30 16.79
N GLY A 455 -31.34 -5.09 16.70
CA GLY A 455 -31.62 -4.25 17.86
C GLY A 455 -32.84 -4.71 18.69
N GLY A 456 -33.57 -5.70 18.19
CA GLY A 456 -34.79 -6.21 18.83
C GLY A 456 -34.66 -7.54 19.57
N ALA A 457 -33.46 -8.15 19.62
CA ALA A 457 -33.29 -9.46 20.22
C ALA A 457 -32.60 -9.46 21.60
N THR A 458 -32.51 -8.29 22.23
CA THR A 458 -32.07 -8.15 23.64
C THR A 458 -33.12 -7.36 24.40
N SER A 459 -34.24 -8.02 24.72
CA SER A 459 -35.17 -7.66 25.80
C SER A 459 -35.57 -8.93 26.52
#